data_2468891dd6ce532585cfcaaf9cc0970d
#
_entry.id   2468891dd6ce532585cfcaaf9cc0970d
#
_cell.length_a   1.000
_cell.length_b   1.000
_cell.length_c   1.000
_cell.angle_alpha   90.00
_cell.angle_beta   90.00
_cell.angle_gamma   90.00
#
_symmetry.space_group_name_H-M   'P 1'
#
loop_
_entity.id
_entity.type
_entity.pdbx_description
1 polymer ?
#
loop_
_entity_poly.entity_id
_entity_poly.type
_entity_poly.pdbx_seq_one_letter_code
_entity_poly.pdbx_strand_id
1 'polypeptide(L)' 'MAKSGTRKAVCPGSFDPVTFGHLDVFARAAEQYDHVTVAVLQNSTKAGLFTMEQRIEMITECVKPYPNIVV' A
#
# COMPACT_ATOMS: atom_id res chain seq x y z
N MET A 1 23.15 14.48 -7.20
CA MET A 1 22.14 14.85 -8.13
C MET A 1 21.00 15.58 -7.44
N ALA A 2 20.67 16.68 -7.96
CA ALA A 2 19.62 17.48 -7.37
C ALA A 2 18.28 16.95 -7.80
N LYS A 3 17.35 16.91 -6.90
CA LYS A 3 16.01 16.58 -7.24
C LYS A 3 15.17 17.82 -7.24
N SER A 4 14.39 17.93 -8.26
CA SER A 4 13.54 19.10 -8.37
C SER A 4 12.21 18.90 -7.69
N GLY A 5 11.97 17.76 -7.12
CA GLY A 5 10.71 17.55 -6.45
C GLY A 5 10.62 16.20 -5.79
N THR A 6 9.48 15.93 -5.22
CA THR A 6 9.20 14.71 -4.51
C THR A 6 8.55 13.72 -5.47
N ARG A 7 9.07 12.50 -5.49
CA ARG A 7 8.50 11.44 -6.30
C ARG A 7 7.50 10.65 -5.47
N LYS A 8 6.33 10.46 -6.04
CA LYS A 8 5.24 9.79 -5.33
C LYS A 8 4.72 8.64 -6.17
N ALA A 9 4.26 7.62 -5.48
CA ALA A 9 3.66 6.46 -6.13
C ALA A 9 2.38 6.09 -5.41
N VAL A 10 1.45 5.51 -6.15
CA VAL A 10 0.20 5.01 -5.58
C VAL A 10 0.08 3.54 -5.98
N CYS A 11 -0.21 2.70 -5.01
CA CYS A 11 -0.41 1.28 -5.23
C CYS A 11 -1.86 0.94 -4.90
N PRO A 12 -2.74 0.92 -5.90
CA PRO A 12 -4.16 0.66 -5.64
C PRO A 12 -4.46 -0.83 -5.68
N GLY A 13 -5.48 -1.24 -4.98
CA GLY A 13 -5.94 -2.61 -4.99
C GLY A 13 -6.94 -2.88 -3.90
N SER A 14 -7.57 -4.04 -3.97
CA SER A 14 -8.52 -4.44 -2.95
C SER A 14 -7.81 -5.02 -1.73
N PHE A 15 -6.74 -5.76 -1.95
CA PHE A 15 -5.92 -6.35 -0.88
C PHE A 15 -6.79 -7.13 0.12
N ASP A 16 -7.49 -8.11 -0.37
CA ASP A 16 -8.47 -8.84 0.43
C ASP A 16 -8.19 -10.33 0.40
N PRO A 17 -7.13 -10.80 1.10
CA PRO A 17 -6.19 -10.01 1.89
C PRO A 17 -4.97 -9.56 1.08
N VAL A 18 -4.12 -8.77 1.71
CA VAL A 18 -2.82 -8.45 1.16
C VAL A 18 -1.97 -9.72 1.14
N THR A 19 -1.12 -9.86 0.13
CA THR A 19 -0.26 -11.03 -0.02
C THR A 19 1.20 -10.61 0.01
N PHE A 20 2.09 -11.60 0.09
CA PHE A 20 3.53 -11.31 0.04
C PHE A 20 3.91 -10.65 -1.28
N GLY A 21 3.23 -11.01 -2.38
CA GLY A 21 3.47 -10.35 -3.65
C GLY A 21 3.16 -8.87 -3.60
N HIS A 22 2.06 -8.51 -2.95
CA HIS A 22 1.72 -7.10 -2.76
C HIS A 22 2.78 -6.40 -1.91
N LEU A 23 3.21 -7.04 -0.83
CA LEU A 23 4.19 -6.43 0.06
C LEU A 23 5.52 -6.22 -0.65
N ASP A 24 5.90 -7.14 -1.53
CA ASP A 24 7.11 -6.99 -2.30
C ASP A 24 7.04 -5.75 -3.20
N VAL A 25 5.89 -5.55 -3.84
CA VAL A 25 5.70 -4.37 -4.68
C VAL A 25 5.79 -3.10 -3.86
N PHE A 26 5.16 -3.09 -2.67
CA PHE A 26 5.22 -1.92 -1.80
C PHE A 26 6.65 -1.60 -1.39
N ALA A 27 7.42 -2.63 -1.04
CA ALA A 27 8.80 -2.45 -0.60
C ALA A 27 9.66 -1.87 -1.73
N ARG A 28 9.46 -2.38 -2.94
CA ARG A 28 10.21 -1.88 -4.09
C ARG A 28 9.84 -0.43 -4.39
N ALA A 29 8.56 -0.11 -4.29
CA ALA A 29 8.13 1.27 -4.51
C ALA A 29 8.72 2.19 -3.45
N ALA A 30 8.77 1.73 -2.21
CA ALA A 30 9.32 2.54 -1.13
C ALA A 30 10.80 2.86 -1.34
N GLU A 31 11.52 1.98 -2.03
CA GLU A 31 12.93 2.24 -2.33
C GLU A 31 13.10 3.26 -3.45
N GLN A 32 12.15 3.30 -4.38
CA GLN A 32 12.30 4.13 -5.56
C GLN A 32 11.60 5.47 -5.47
N TYR A 33 10.64 5.60 -4.58
CA TYR A 33 9.84 6.82 -4.47
C TYR A 33 9.95 7.39 -3.07
N ASP A 34 9.79 8.71 -3.00
CA ASP A 34 9.86 9.39 -1.71
C ASP A 34 8.63 9.12 -0.85
N HIS A 35 7.48 8.98 -1.50
CA HIS A 35 6.23 8.70 -0.82
C HIS A 35 5.46 7.64 -1.57
N VAL A 36 4.94 6.69 -0.86
CA VAL A 36 4.11 5.62 -1.43
C VAL A 36 2.80 5.59 -0.68
N THR A 37 1.71 5.66 -1.42
CA THR A 37 0.37 5.57 -0.86
C THR A 37 -0.25 4.25 -1.31
N VAL A 38 -0.65 3.43 -0.36
CA VAL A 38 -1.39 2.21 -0.66
C VAL A 38 -2.87 2.57 -0.59
N ALA A 39 -3.53 2.52 -1.73
CA ALA A 39 -4.94 2.90 -1.85
C ALA A 39 -5.79 1.64 -1.81
N VAL A 40 -6.47 1.42 -0.72
CA VAL A 40 -7.32 0.24 -0.55
C VAL A 40 -8.68 0.56 -1.13
N LEU A 41 -9.06 -0.17 -2.16
CA LEU A 41 -10.29 0.09 -2.89
C LEU A 41 -11.42 -0.73 -2.31
N GLN A 42 -12.60 -0.11 -2.27
CA GLN A 42 -13.77 -0.79 -1.78
C GLN A 42 -14.35 -1.65 -2.89
N ASN A 43 -14.69 -2.88 -2.53
CA ASN A 43 -15.33 -3.80 -3.48
C ASN A 43 -16.82 -3.77 -3.20
N SER A 44 -17.57 -3.11 -4.06
CA SER A 44 -18.99 -2.89 -3.81
C SER A 44 -19.87 -3.98 -4.41
N THR A 45 -19.30 -4.92 -5.17
CA THR A 45 -20.13 -5.86 -5.91
C THR A 45 -20.29 -7.18 -5.22
N LYS A 46 -19.52 -7.47 -4.21
CA LYS A 46 -19.65 -8.72 -3.49
C LYS A 46 -18.96 -8.61 -2.15
N ALA A 47 -19.29 -9.54 -1.28
CA ALA A 47 -18.66 -9.60 0.03
C ALA A 47 -17.21 -10.03 -0.13
N GLY A 48 -16.32 -9.30 0.52
CA GLY A 48 -14.95 -9.69 0.59
C GLY A 48 -14.70 -10.59 1.78
N LEU A 49 -13.47 -11.07 1.90
CA LEU A 49 -13.08 -11.90 3.04
C LEU A 49 -12.92 -11.06 4.29
N PHE A 50 -12.48 -9.82 4.14
CA PHE A 50 -12.20 -8.95 5.26
C PHE A 50 -12.85 -7.60 5.04
N THR A 51 -13.17 -6.94 6.15
CA THR A 51 -13.70 -5.58 6.07
C THR A 51 -12.61 -4.61 5.63
N MET A 52 -13.05 -3.42 5.21
CA MET A 52 -12.09 -2.38 4.84
C MET A 52 -11.14 -2.08 5.99
N GLU A 53 -11.67 -1.98 7.20
CA GLU A 53 -10.84 -1.69 8.37
C GLU A 53 -9.82 -2.79 8.62
N GLN A 54 -10.23 -4.05 8.47
CA GLN A 54 -9.33 -5.16 8.67
C GLN A 54 -8.23 -5.16 7.63
N ARG A 55 -8.58 -4.86 6.37
CA ARG A 55 -7.60 -4.84 5.31
C ARG A 55 -6.57 -3.73 5.52
N ILE A 56 -7.04 -2.55 5.90
CA ILE A 56 -6.14 -1.43 6.16
C ILE A 56 -5.23 -1.76 7.33
N GLU A 57 -5.77 -2.36 8.37
CA GLU A 57 -4.99 -2.68 9.55
C GLU A 57 -3.89 -3.69 9.23
N MET A 58 -4.23 -4.73 8.45
CA MET A 58 -3.24 -5.73 8.08
C MET A 58 -2.10 -5.13 7.26
N ILE A 59 -2.44 -4.27 6.31
CA ILE A 59 -1.40 -3.65 5.49
C ILE A 59 -0.55 -2.72 6.34
N THR A 60 -1.19 -1.95 7.22
CA THR A 60 -0.48 -1.01 8.08
C THR A 60 0.56 -1.73 8.93
N GLU A 61 0.19 -2.88 9.47
CA GLU A 61 1.14 -3.66 10.27
C GLU A 61 2.31 -4.14 9.42
N CYS A 62 2.01 -4.58 8.22
CA CYS A 62 3.04 -5.15 7.35
C CYS A 62 4.03 -4.11 6.85
N VAL A 63 3.61 -2.86 6.71
CA VAL A 63 4.48 -1.82 6.15
C VAL A 63 5.11 -0.93 7.21
N LYS A 64 4.98 -1.30 8.48
CA LYS A 64 5.58 -0.53 9.56
C LYS A 64 7.07 -0.24 9.36
N PRO A 65 7.87 -1.17 8.84
CA PRO A 65 9.28 -0.86 8.63
C PRO A 65 9.56 0.21 7.58
N TYR A 66 8.56 0.62 6.83
CA TYR A 66 8.75 1.57 5.74
C TYR A 66 8.11 2.90 6.10
N PRO A 67 8.90 3.88 6.56
CA PRO A 67 8.31 5.14 7.05
C PRO A 67 7.67 5.98 5.95
N ASN A 68 8.00 5.72 4.69
CA ASN A 68 7.45 6.50 3.60
C ASN A 68 6.23 5.86 2.94
N ILE A 69 5.67 4.80 3.54
CA ILE A 69 4.45 4.20 3.04
C ILE A 69 3.28 4.62 3.92
N VAL A 70 2.23 5.09 3.29
CA VAL A 70 0.99 5.48 3.95
C VAL A 70 -0.14 4.63 3.36
N VAL A 71 -1.03 4.19 4.23
CA VAL A 71 -2.16 3.36 3.81
C VAL A 71 -3.45 4.14 3.85
#